data_83d155173ef134d381056758caea9e3d
#
_entry.id   83d155173ef134d381056758caea9e3d
#
_cell.length_a   1.000
_cell.length_b   1.000
_cell.length_c   1.000
_cell.angle_alpha   90.00
_cell.angle_beta   90.00
_cell.angle_gamma   90.00
#
_symmetry.space_group_name_H-M   'P 1'
#
loop_
_entity.id
_entity.type
_entity.pdbx_description
1 polymer ?
#
loop_
_entity_poly.entity_id
_entity_poly.type
_entity_poly.pdbx_seq_one_letter_code
_entity_poly.pdbx_strand_id
1 'polypeptide(L)'
;MDRQRILIVSPAAARDNNGNWQTASRWARFLRGRYLVDVRADFAGTEPAPDLLIALHARRSAAAIRAFKEVHPDRPCALVLTGTDLYRDIDTSPEARSSLESADALVVLQEAGLARLAPQLQAKAQVIYQSSPTLRALPPSPARRHIDICMIGHLRSEKDPLTFMRAAALISNPRLRLLHIGGALDPALLAAAQATEATTPRYRWLGPMPHAQTRQRLKRCHAMVIASHMEGGANVIIEAVTSGVPVLASRIDGNVGMLGQDYAGYFPAGDAGALARLIERCAADAAFDALLRRQCAARAPLFAPGAEQAALADLVDNLLRPHS
;
A
#
# COMPACT_ATOMS: atom_id res chain seq x y z
N MET A 1 23.08 4.12 29.41
CA MET A 1 23.07 3.07 28.39
C MET A 1 23.00 3.76 27.03
N ASP A 2 23.94 3.46 26.16
CA ASP A 2 23.85 3.96 24.79
C ASP A 2 22.60 3.41 24.13
N ARG A 3 21.89 4.28 23.40
CA ARG A 3 20.69 3.85 22.64
C ARG A 3 21.10 2.94 21.50
N GLN A 4 20.43 1.80 21.37
CA GLN A 4 20.62 0.89 20.24
C GLN A 4 20.28 1.61 18.92
N ARG A 5 21.04 1.24 17.89
CA ARG A 5 20.99 1.88 16.56
C ARG A 5 20.27 1.00 15.55
N ILE A 6 19.30 1.55 14.86
CA ILE A 6 18.53 0.87 13.81
C ILE A 6 18.80 1.55 12.48
N LEU A 7 19.18 0.79 11.48
CA LEU A 7 19.26 1.25 10.11
C LEU A 7 18.03 0.75 9.32
N ILE A 8 17.29 1.65 8.72
CA ILE A 8 16.20 1.31 7.78
C ILE A 8 16.73 1.55 6.36
N VAL A 9 16.79 0.49 5.56
CA VAL A 9 17.14 0.58 4.13
C VAL A 9 15.87 0.59 3.29
N SER A 10 15.69 1.67 2.50
CA SER A 10 14.57 1.83 1.58
C SER A 10 15.07 2.12 0.17
N PRO A 11 14.69 1.32 -0.85
CA PRO A 11 15.11 1.51 -2.24
C PRO A 11 14.50 2.75 -2.90
N ALA A 12 13.77 3.57 -2.13
CA ALA A 12 13.12 4.78 -2.57
C ALA A 12 13.57 5.97 -1.72
N ALA A 13 13.90 7.07 -2.39
CA ALA A 13 14.24 8.34 -1.74
C ALA A 13 12.98 9.17 -1.42
N ALA A 14 13.14 10.19 -0.57
CA ALA A 14 12.07 11.11 -0.19
C ALA A 14 11.37 11.76 -1.41
N ARG A 15 12.13 12.09 -2.46
CA ARG A 15 11.63 12.70 -3.71
C ARG A 15 10.69 11.77 -4.49
N ASP A 16 10.81 10.45 -4.31
CA ASP A 16 10.03 9.48 -5.08
C ASP A 16 8.60 9.33 -4.52
N ASN A 17 8.37 9.78 -3.29
CA ASN A 17 7.08 9.79 -2.56
C ASN A 17 6.26 8.50 -2.79
N ASN A 18 6.92 7.35 -2.81
CA ASN A 18 6.29 6.06 -3.03
C ASN A 18 6.03 5.29 -1.71
N GLY A 19 5.36 4.13 -1.82
CA GLY A 19 4.96 3.33 -0.66
C GLY A 19 6.12 2.92 0.26
N ASN A 20 7.30 2.60 -0.30
CA ASN A 20 8.47 2.20 0.50
C ASN A 20 8.99 3.37 1.33
N TRP A 21 9.13 4.55 0.74
CA TRP A 21 9.53 5.75 1.47
C TRP A 21 8.54 6.11 2.59
N GLN A 22 7.23 6.06 2.29
CA GLN A 22 6.18 6.34 3.28
C GLN A 22 6.29 5.38 4.48
N THR A 23 6.53 4.09 4.23
CA THR A 23 6.72 3.09 5.29
C THR A 23 8.00 3.35 6.08
N ALA A 24 9.15 3.50 5.42
CA ALA A 24 10.43 3.74 6.08
C ALA A 24 10.41 5.01 6.94
N SER A 25 9.87 6.11 6.40
CA SER A 25 9.73 7.39 7.10
C SER A 25 8.81 7.31 8.32
N ARG A 26 7.68 6.58 8.20
CA ARG A 26 6.74 6.38 9.30
C ARG A 26 7.34 5.51 10.39
N TRP A 27 7.97 4.40 10.05
CA TRP A 27 8.63 3.50 10.99
C TRP A 27 9.80 4.18 11.72
N ALA A 28 10.62 4.95 10.99
CA ALA A 28 11.66 5.75 11.63
C ALA A 28 11.09 6.69 12.70
N ARG A 29 9.97 7.36 12.41
CA ARG A 29 9.29 8.24 13.37
C ARG A 29 8.77 7.49 14.60
N PHE A 30 8.20 6.29 14.42
CA PHE A 30 7.71 5.47 15.54
C PHE A 30 8.84 5.00 16.46
N LEU A 31 10.01 4.69 15.90
CA LEU A 31 11.15 4.12 16.63
C LEU A 31 12.07 5.18 17.27
N ARG A 32 12.12 6.42 16.75
CA ARG A 32 13.06 7.47 17.23
C ARG A 32 12.89 7.85 18.70
N GLY A 33 11.77 7.56 19.31
CA GLY A 33 11.56 7.78 20.76
C GLY A 33 12.45 6.90 21.64
N ARG A 34 12.79 5.67 21.16
CA ARG A 34 13.53 4.66 21.91
C ARG A 34 14.91 4.36 21.33
N TYR A 35 15.11 4.49 20.03
CA TYR A 35 16.30 4.08 19.27
C TYR A 35 16.92 5.26 18.51
N LEU A 36 18.20 5.12 18.14
CA LEU A 36 18.82 5.96 17.12
C LEU A 36 18.48 5.38 15.76
N VAL A 37 17.74 6.11 14.92
CA VAL A 37 17.22 5.58 13.65
C VAL A 37 17.69 6.39 12.47
N ASP A 38 18.43 5.74 11.58
CA ASP A 38 18.85 6.26 10.28
C ASP A 38 18.02 5.60 9.16
N VAL A 39 17.69 6.39 8.13
CA VAL A 39 17.02 5.90 6.90
C VAL A 39 17.94 6.17 5.72
N ARG A 40 18.30 5.13 4.96
CA ARG A 40 19.21 5.22 3.82
C ARG A 40 18.68 4.43 2.63
N ALA A 41 19.28 4.67 1.46
CA ALA A 41 18.96 3.90 0.26
C ALA A 41 19.67 2.53 0.25
N ASP A 42 20.82 2.45 0.89
CA ASP A 42 21.72 1.28 0.92
C ASP A 42 22.45 1.16 2.26
N PHE A 43 23.29 0.13 2.36
CA PHE A 43 24.28 -0.06 3.43
C PHE A 43 25.66 -0.20 2.79
N ALA A 44 26.56 0.75 3.12
CA ALA A 44 27.90 0.80 2.54
C ALA A 44 29.00 0.21 3.46
N GLY A 45 28.66 -0.17 4.71
CA GLY A 45 29.61 -0.69 5.71
C GLY A 45 30.48 0.39 6.39
N THR A 46 30.30 1.65 6.03
CA THR A 46 31.02 2.81 6.61
C THR A 46 30.18 3.56 7.67
N GLU A 47 28.96 3.15 7.84
CA GLU A 47 28.04 3.71 8.83
C GLU A 47 28.45 3.31 10.25
N PRO A 48 28.07 4.13 11.26
CA PRO A 48 28.10 3.66 12.64
C PRO A 48 27.33 2.36 12.74
N ALA A 49 27.98 1.31 13.24
CA ALA A 49 27.47 -0.06 13.22
C ALA A 49 26.04 -0.18 13.78
N PRO A 50 25.02 -0.49 12.96
CA PRO A 50 23.65 -0.63 13.46
C PRO A 50 23.46 -1.95 14.20
N ASP A 51 22.68 -1.96 15.28
CA ASP A 51 22.34 -3.16 16.03
C ASP A 51 21.25 -3.99 15.35
N LEU A 52 20.47 -3.36 14.48
CA LEU A 52 19.41 -3.98 13.67
C LEU A 52 19.32 -3.33 12.29
N LEU A 53 19.23 -4.16 11.26
CA LEU A 53 18.84 -3.73 9.90
C LEU A 53 17.36 -4.02 9.67
N ILE A 54 16.61 -3.03 9.18
CA ILE A 54 15.26 -3.20 8.62
C ILE A 54 15.32 -2.85 7.14
N ALA A 55 15.18 -3.84 6.27
CA ALA A 55 15.28 -3.65 4.81
C ALA A 55 13.89 -3.76 4.15
N LEU A 56 13.56 -2.82 3.27
CA LEU A 56 12.31 -2.84 2.52
C LEU A 56 12.54 -3.35 1.10
N HIS A 57 11.74 -4.31 0.65
CA HIS A 57 11.74 -4.90 -0.69
C HIS A 57 12.90 -5.89 -0.94
N ALA A 58 12.59 -7.17 -0.98
CA ALA A 58 13.55 -8.28 -1.02
C ALA A 58 14.63 -8.15 -2.12
N ARG A 59 14.23 -7.89 -3.37
CA ARG A 59 15.17 -7.80 -4.49
C ARG A 59 16.01 -6.52 -4.47
N ARG A 60 15.35 -5.38 -4.21
CA ARG A 60 16.03 -4.07 -4.32
C ARG A 60 16.99 -3.80 -3.17
N SER A 61 16.75 -4.40 -2.01
CA SER A 61 17.63 -4.27 -0.83
C SER A 61 18.59 -5.45 -0.66
N ALA A 62 18.64 -6.39 -1.62
CA ALA A 62 19.46 -7.60 -1.51
C ALA A 62 20.95 -7.31 -1.31
N ALA A 63 21.51 -6.32 -2.02
CA ALA A 63 22.89 -5.93 -1.85
C ALA A 63 23.17 -5.40 -0.44
N ALA A 64 22.29 -4.58 0.11
CA ALA A 64 22.41 -4.02 1.46
C ALA A 64 22.30 -5.11 2.54
N ILE A 65 21.35 -6.06 2.39
CA ILE A 65 21.20 -7.19 3.32
C ILE A 65 22.46 -8.06 3.32
N ARG A 66 22.96 -8.41 2.15
CA ARG A 66 24.19 -9.20 2.00
C ARG A 66 25.39 -8.50 2.65
N ALA A 67 25.66 -7.25 2.28
CA ALA A 67 26.78 -6.48 2.84
C ALA A 67 26.65 -6.33 4.35
N PHE A 68 25.44 -6.14 4.89
CA PHE A 68 25.22 -6.07 6.33
C PHE A 68 25.56 -7.39 7.02
N LYS A 69 25.09 -8.51 6.49
CA LYS A 69 25.36 -9.85 7.07
C LYS A 69 26.82 -10.29 6.92
N GLU A 70 27.52 -9.83 5.87
CA GLU A 70 28.97 -10.05 5.73
C GLU A 70 29.78 -9.30 6.80
N VAL A 71 29.41 -8.07 7.12
CA VAL A 71 30.11 -7.24 8.14
C VAL A 71 29.62 -7.55 9.56
N HIS A 72 28.35 -7.92 9.75
CA HIS A 72 27.70 -8.13 11.03
C HIS A 72 26.88 -9.43 11.03
N PRO A 73 27.51 -10.63 10.95
CA PRO A 73 26.78 -11.90 10.81
C PRO A 73 25.81 -12.19 11.96
N ASP A 74 26.16 -11.79 13.19
CA ASP A 74 25.37 -12.05 14.40
C ASP A 74 24.30 -10.99 14.68
N ARG A 75 24.25 -9.90 13.90
CA ARG A 75 23.23 -8.86 14.10
C ARG A 75 21.97 -9.16 13.32
N PRO A 76 20.79 -8.92 13.92
CA PRO A 76 19.52 -9.23 13.28
C PRO A 76 19.20 -8.34 12.08
N CYS A 77 18.50 -8.95 11.12
CA CYS A 77 17.96 -8.30 9.95
C CYS A 77 16.47 -8.63 9.78
N ALA A 78 15.61 -7.63 9.71
CA ALA A 78 14.22 -7.77 9.33
C ALA A 78 14.00 -7.35 7.86
N LEU A 79 13.29 -8.17 7.09
CA LEU A 79 12.94 -7.88 5.70
C LEU A 79 11.44 -7.63 5.57
N VAL A 80 11.08 -6.49 4.99
CA VAL A 80 9.69 -6.09 4.74
C VAL A 80 9.35 -6.31 3.26
N LEU A 81 8.38 -7.18 3.01
CA LEU A 81 7.88 -7.50 1.67
C LEU A 81 6.79 -6.52 1.25
N THR A 82 7.06 -5.73 0.21
CA THR A 82 6.30 -4.51 -0.07
C THR A 82 5.34 -4.60 -1.25
N GLY A 83 5.34 -5.72 -1.99
CA GLY A 83 4.39 -6.00 -3.06
C GLY A 83 5.01 -6.70 -4.26
N THR A 84 5.68 -5.99 -5.17
CA THR A 84 6.27 -6.61 -6.36
C THR A 84 7.31 -7.68 -6.03
N ASP A 85 8.02 -7.53 -4.95
CA ASP A 85 8.91 -8.55 -4.40
C ASP A 85 8.16 -9.81 -3.97
N LEU A 86 7.06 -9.67 -3.22
CA LEU A 86 6.27 -10.79 -2.70
C LEU A 86 5.52 -11.55 -3.81
N TYR A 87 4.95 -10.84 -4.79
CA TYR A 87 4.06 -11.42 -5.79
C TYR A 87 4.72 -11.72 -7.15
N ARG A 88 5.98 -11.34 -7.33
CA ARG A 88 6.73 -11.56 -8.56
C ARG A 88 8.19 -11.94 -8.33
N ASP A 89 8.92 -11.13 -7.58
CA ASP A 89 10.39 -11.22 -7.56
C ASP A 89 10.86 -12.45 -6.77
N ILE A 90 10.15 -12.91 -5.72
CA ILE A 90 10.52 -14.15 -4.99
C ILE A 90 10.45 -15.40 -5.88
N ASP A 91 9.60 -15.41 -6.90
CA ASP A 91 9.46 -16.53 -7.83
C ASP A 91 10.56 -16.51 -8.91
N THR A 92 11.10 -15.32 -9.25
CA THR A 92 11.95 -15.13 -10.43
C THR A 92 13.38 -14.65 -10.14
N SER A 93 13.64 -14.00 -8.96
CA SER A 93 14.95 -13.42 -8.64
C SER A 93 15.67 -14.23 -7.56
N PRO A 94 16.87 -14.76 -7.88
CA PRO A 94 17.74 -15.39 -6.87
C PRO A 94 18.09 -14.45 -5.72
N GLU A 95 18.31 -13.15 -6.00
CA GLU A 95 18.65 -12.13 -5.00
C GLU A 95 17.49 -11.93 -4.02
N ALA A 96 16.24 -11.95 -4.51
CA ALA A 96 15.07 -11.85 -3.64
C ALA A 96 14.98 -13.07 -2.71
N ARG A 97 15.20 -14.28 -3.24
CA ARG A 97 15.20 -15.52 -2.43
C ARG A 97 16.30 -15.50 -1.38
N SER A 98 17.53 -15.13 -1.77
CA SER A 98 18.65 -15.00 -0.83
C SER A 98 18.36 -14.00 0.29
N SER A 99 17.67 -12.91 -0.01
CA SER A 99 17.27 -11.93 1.01
C SER A 99 16.27 -12.52 2.01
N LEU A 100 15.32 -13.35 1.55
CA LEU A 100 14.37 -14.02 2.45
C LEU A 100 15.09 -15.03 3.37
N GLU A 101 16.08 -15.75 2.85
CA GLU A 101 16.86 -16.73 3.61
C GLU A 101 17.73 -16.05 4.67
N SER A 102 18.41 -14.97 4.29
CA SER A 102 19.37 -14.23 5.14
C SER A 102 18.70 -13.38 6.23
N ALA A 103 17.43 -13.00 6.06
CA ALA A 103 16.72 -12.24 7.07
C ALA A 103 16.30 -13.11 8.27
N ASP A 104 16.41 -12.58 9.48
CA ASP A 104 16.02 -13.27 10.73
C ASP A 104 14.50 -13.16 10.96
N ALA A 105 13.86 -12.10 10.46
CA ALA A 105 12.41 -11.93 10.47
C ALA A 105 11.90 -11.40 9.14
N LEU A 106 10.70 -11.84 8.75
CA LEU A 106 9.99 -11.38 7.58
C LEU A 106 8.71 -10.63 7.99
N VAL A 107 8.43 -9.54 7.31
CA VAL A 107 7.19 -8.78 7.50
C VAL A 107 6.42 -8.75 6.20
N VAL A 108 5.17 -9.17 6.24
CA VAL A 108 4.18 -8.94 5.16
C VAL A 108 3.18 -7.87 5.61
N LEU A 109 2.63 -7.12 4.67
CA LEU A 109 1.80 -5.95 4.97
C LEU A 109 0.30 -6.26 5.07
N GLN A 110 -0.07 -7.55 4.90
CA GLN A 110 -1.44 -8.06 5.05
C GLN A 110 -1.44 -9.61 5.11
N GLU A 111 -2.53 -10.20 5.59
CA GLU A 111 -2.64 -11.62 5.95
C GLU A 111 -2.42 -12.58 4.77
N ALA A 112 -2.99 -12.30 3.58
CA ALA A 112 -2.83 -13.17 2.41
C ALA A 112 -1.36 -13.25 1.92
N GLY A 113 -0.51 -12.29 2.33
CA GLY A 113 0.92 -12.32 2.04
C GLY A 113 1.66 -13.48 2.70
N LEU A 114 1.19 -13.98 3.85
CA LEU A 114 1.80 -15.14 4.52
C LEU A 114 1.70 -16.39 3.66
N ALA A 115 0.56 -16.61 3.01
CA ALA A 115 0.33 -17.77 2.16
C ALA A 115 1.22 -17.81 0.88
N ARG A 116 1.84 -16.68 0.52
CA ARG A 116 2.79 -16.59 -0.60
C ARG A 116 4.19 -17.07 -0.23
N LEU A 117 4.49 -17.16 1.06
CA LEU A 117 5.79 -17.63 1.55
C LEU A 117 5.79 -19.15 1.67
N ALA A 118 6.94 -19.76 1.35
CA ALA A 118 7.15 -21.17 1.60
C ALA A 118 7.00 -21.49 3.11
N PRO A 119 6.50 -22.69 3.49
CA PRO A 119 6.19 -23.03 4.88
C PRO A 119 7.34 -22.75 5.88
N GLN A 120 8.58 -23.03 5.49
CA GLN A 120 9.76 -22.78 6.32
C GLN A 120 10.03 -21.29 6.58
N LEU A 121 9.59 -20.41 5.66
CA LEU A 121 9.73 -18.95 5.81
C LEU A 121 8.57 -18.33 6.62
N GLN A 122 7.41 -18.99 6.64
CA GLN A 122 6.26 -18.54 7.42
C GLN A 122 6.55 -18.52 8.93
N ALA A 123 7.40 -19.44 9.41
CA ALA A 123 7.78 -19.53 10.83
C ALA A 123 8.47 -18.25 11.37
N LYS A 124 9.15 -17.49 10.49
CA LYS A 124 9.80 -16.21 10.84
C LYS A 124 9.07 -15.01 10.28
N ALA A 125 7.83 -15.19 9.76
CA ALA A 125 7.04 -14.15 9.14
C ALA A 125 5.90 -13.67 10.03
N GLN A 126 5.67 -12.37 10.05
CA GLN A 126 4.52 -11.77 10.73
C GLN A 126 3.84 -10.70 9.87
N VAL A 127 2.58 -10.43 10.18
CA VAL A 127 1.82 -9.35 9.55
C VAL A 127 2.01 -8.06 10.35
N ILE A 128 2.45 -6.98 9.67
CA ILE A 128 2.37 -5.63 10.21
C ILE A 128 1.59 -4.77 9.20
N TYR A 129 0.33 -4.51 9.51
CA TYR A 129 -0.47 -3.61 8.70
C TYR A 129 0.09 -2.19 8.78
N GLN A 130 0.19 -1.54 7.64
CA GLN A 130 0.52 -0.12 7.58
C GLN A 130 -0.64 0.72 8.08
N SER A 131 -0.36 1.94 8.51
CA SER A 131 -1.37 2.82 9.09
C SER A 131 -1.45 4.20 8.42
N SER A 132 -2.57 4.85 8.64
CA SER A 132 -2.77 6.26 8.31
C SER A 132 -3.62 6.94 9.38
N PRO A 133 -3.31 8.21 9.75
CA PRO A 133 -4.16 8.95 10.68
C PRO A 133 -5.59 9.04 10.17
N THR A 134 -6.55 8.84 11.06
CA THR A 134 -7.98 8.95 10.73
C THR A 134 -8.34 10.38 10.36
N LEU A 135 -9.07 10.56 9.26
CA LEU A 135 -9.72 11.82 8.92
C LEU A 135 -11.22 11.71 9.23
N ARG A 136 -11.76 12.72 9.90
CA ARG A 136 -13.20 12.77 10.16
C ARG A 136 -13.97 12.64 8.84
N ALA A 137 -14.79 11.61 8.72
CA ALA A 137 -15.65 11.39 7.56
C ALA A 137 -16.56 12.61 7.32
N LEU A 138 -16.84 12.91 6.07
CA LEU A 138 -17.81 13.94 5.71
C LEU A 138 -19.18 13.27 5.55
N PRO A 139 -20.25 13.90 6.07
CA PRO A 139 -21.59 13.41 5.81
C PRO A 139 -21.90 13.48 4.29
N PRO A 140 -22.76 12.58 3.78
CA PRO A 140 -23.27 12.69 2.43
C PRO A 140 -23.91 14.07 2.23
N SER A 141 -23.59 14.72 1.11
CA SER A 141 -24.20 16.02 0.76
C SER A 141 -25.15 15.84 -0.43
N PRO A 142 -26.45 15.88 -0.23
CA PRO A 142 -27.43 15.73 -1.32
C PRO A 142 -27.37 16.86 -2.37
N ALA A 143 -26.81 18.01 -1.98
CA ALA A 143 -26.69 19.17 -2.87
C ALA A 143 -25.54 19.06 -3.90
N ARG A 144 -24.74 17.99 -3.90
CA ARG A 144 -23.66 17.85 -4.88
C ARG A 144 -24.21 17.52 -6.27
N ARG A 145 -23.80 18.32 -7.26
CA ARG A 145 -24.13 18.11 -8.68
C ARG A 145 -23.61 16.77 -9.19
N HIS A 146 -22.43 16.33 -8.72
CA HIS A 146 -21.78 15.10 -9.13
C HIS A 146 -21.51 14.16 -7.96
N ILE A 147 -21.50 12.86 -8.26
CA ILE A 147 -21.05 11.78 -7.40
C ILE A 147 -19.63 11.42 -7.85
N ASP A 148 -18.63 11.85 -7.09
CA ASP A 148 -17.23 11.64 -7.42
C ASP A 148 -16.78 10.26 -6.98
N ILE A 149 -16.24 9.48 -7.90
CA ILE A 149 -15.51 8.22 -7.65
C ILE A 149 -14.05 8.49 -7.99
N CYS A 150 -13.13 8.18 -7.10
CA CYS A 150 -11.71 8.42 -7.38
C CYS A 150 -10.90 7.13 -7.49
N MET A 151 -9.87 7.18 -8.33
CA MET A 151 -8.75 6.25 -8.34
C MET A 151 -7.49 7.03 -8.00
N ILE A 152 -6.70 6.52 -7.04
CA ILE A 152 -5.45 7.16 -6.62
C ILE A 152 -4.30 6.20 -6.90
N GLY A 153 -3.43 6.61 -7.81
CA GLY A 153 -2.27 5.83 -8.23
C GLY A 153 -1.60 6.44 -9.45
N HIS A 154 -0.29 6.26 -9.57
CA HIS A 154 0.41 6.66 -10.79
C HIS A 154 -0.08 5.86 -12.00
N LEU A 155 -0.02 6.46 -13.18
CA LEU A 155 -0.24 5.78 -14.46
C LEU A 155 0.94 4.83 -14.71
N ARG A 156 0.77 3.57 -14.28
CA ARG A 156 1.68 2.45 -14.48
C ARG A 156 0.91 1.14 -14.54
N SER A 157 1.45 0.13 -15.21
CA SER A 157 0.76 -1.12 -15.54
C SER A 157 0.23 -1.88 -14.33
N GLU A 158 0.98 -1.93 -13.21
CA GLU A 158 0.57 -2.66 -12.01
C GLU A 158 -0.72 -2.10 -11.37
N LYS A 159 -1.02 -0.81 -11.60
CA LYS A 159 -2.23 -0.15 -11.09
C LYS A 159 -3.45 -0.31 -11.99
N ASP A 160 -3.26 -0.79 -13.22
CA ASP A 160 -4.30 -0.98 -14.24
C ASP A 160 -5.26 0.21 -14.40
N PRO A 161 -4.74 1.41 -14.73
CA PRO A 161 -5.58 2.57 -14.95
C PRO A 161 -6.52 2.42 -16.15
N LEU A 162 -6.20 1.52 -17.10
CA LEU A 162 -7.02 1.28 -18.28
C LEU A 162 -8.38 0.68 -17.91
N THR A 163 -8.46 -0.20 -16.93
CA THR A 163 -9.75 -0.74 -16.44
C THR A 163 -10.65 0.38 -15.90
N PHE A 164 -10.10 1.34 -15.16
CA PHE A 164 -10.86 2.50 -14.67
C PHE A 164 -11.30 3.43 -15.79
N MET A 165 -10.44 3.70 -16.78
CA MET A 165 -10.76 4.50 -17.97
C MET A 165 -11.87 3.86 -18.81
N ARG A 166 -11.77 2.55 -19.08
CA ARG A 166 -12.80 1.79 -19.83
C ARG A 166 -14.13 1.75 -19.07
N ALA A 167 -14.10 1.56 -17.76
CA ALA A 167 -15.32 1.62 -16.94
C ALA A 167 -16.02 2.98 -17.05
N ALA A 168 -15.26 4.08 -17.13
CA ALA A 168 -15.84 5.41 -17.32
C ALA A 168 -16.68 5.53 -18.61
N ALA A 169 -16.27 4.87 -19.69
CA ALA A 169 -17.01 4.86 -20.95
C ALA A 169 -18.31 4.02 -20.87
N LEU A 170 -18.35 3.02 -19.99
CA LEU A 170 -19.48 2.10 -19.86
C LEU A 170 -20.57 2.58 -18.89
N ILE A 171 -20.27 3.54 -18.02
CA ILE A 171 -21.23 4.09 -17.05
C ILE A 171 -22.31 4.90 -17.76
N SER A 172 -23.57 4.67 -17.40
CA SER A 172 -24.74 5.38 -17.93
C SER A 172 -25.17 6.58 -17.10
N ASN A 173 -25.01 6.52 -15.76
CA ASN A 173 -25.45 7.57 -14.85
C ASN A 173 -24.70 8.90 -15.08
N PRO A 174 -25.40 9.98 -15.52
CA PRO A 174 -24.74 11.25 -15.85
C PRO A 174 -24.21 12.03 -14.65
N ARG A 175 -24.63 11.66 -13.41
CA ARG A 175 -24.13 12.29 -12.18
C ARG A 175 -22.77 11.75 -11.77
N LEU A 176 -22.36 10.58 -12.23
CA LEU A 176 -21.08 9.97 -11.89
C LEU A 176 -19.93 10.68 -12.60
N ARG A 177 -18.89 10.98 -11.83
CA ARG A 177 -17.63 11.54 -12.32
C ARG A 177 -16.46 10.72 -11.75
N LEU A 178 -15.60 10.27 -12.64
CA LEU A 178 -14.45 9.45 -12.33
C LEU A 178 -13.19 10.31 -12.32
N LEU A 179 -12.53 10.40 -11.16
CA LEU A 179 -11.37 11.26 -10.92
C LEU A 179 -10.12 10.39 -10.75
N HIS A 180 -9.16 10.53 -11.64
CA HIS A 180 -7.88 9.81 -11.54
C HIS A 180 -6.81 10.77 -11.01
N ILE A 181 -6.17 10.42 -9.89
CA ILE A 181 -5.14 11.22 -9.22
C ILE A 181 -3.84 10.42 -9.21
N GLY A 182 -2.80 10.96 -9.84
CA GLY A 182 -1.47 10.33 -9.89
C GLY A 182 -0.64 10.84 -11.06
N GLY A 183 0.67 10.75 -10.91
CA GLY A 183 1.61 11.13 -11.97
C GLY A 183 1.68 10.08 -13.08
N ALA A 184 2.14 10.47 -14.25
CA ALA A 184 2.38 9.59 -15.39
C ALA A 184 3.81 9.03 -15.31
N LEU A 185 3.94 7.71 -15.16
CA LEU A 185 5.21 6.99 -15.20
C LEU A 185 5.37 6.19 -16.49
N ASP A 186 4.29 6.05 -17.26
CA ASP A 186 4.24 5.36 -18.54
C ASP A 186 3.63 6.31 -19.60
N PRO A 187 4.38 6.67 -20.67
CA PRO A 187 3.89 7.57 -21.72
C PRO A 187 2.65 7.04 -22.46
N ALA A 188 2.54 5.72 -22.65
CA ALA A 188 1.39 5.14 -23.32
C ALA A 188 0.11 5.27 -22.47
N LEU A 189 0.24 5.08 -21.16
CA LEU A 189 -0.86 5.28 -20.23
C LEU A 189 -1.24 6.74 -20.07
N LEU A 190 -0.29 7.68 -20.20
CA LEU A 190 -0.56 9.11 -20.26
C LEU A 190 -1.41 9.45 -21.50
N ALA A 191 -1.00 8.98 -22.66
CA ALA A 191 -1.73 9.19 -23.91
C ALA A 191 -3.15 8.60 -23.81
N ALA A 192 -3.31 7.42 -23.23
CA ALA A 192 -4.61 6.80 -23.01
C ALA A 192 -5.51 7.62 -22.06
N ALA A 193 -4.93 8.18 -20.98
CA ALA A 193 -5.69 9.04 -20.05
C ALA A 193 -6.18 10.31 -20.73
N GLN A 194 -5.32 10.98 -21.51
CA GLN A 194 -5.67 12.18 -22.28
C GLN A 194 -6.73 11.90 -23.34
N ALA A 195 -6.59 10.81 -24.09
CA ALA A 195 -7.60 10.38 -25.09
C ALA A 195 -8.94 10.05 -24.42
N THR A 196 -8.92 9.38 -23.28
CA THR A 196 -10.14 9.08 -22.51
C THR A 196 -10.81 10.37 -22.02
N GLU A 197 -10.06 11.33 -21.51
CA GLU A 197 -10.59 12.61 -21.03
C GLU A 197 -11.23 13.42 -22.18
N ALA A 198 -10.64 13.36 -23.38
CA ALA A 198 -11.19 14.04 -24.56
C ALA A 198 -12.51 13.43 -25.06
N THR A 199 -12.69 12.11 -24.92
CA THR A 199 -13.84 11.38 -25.47
C THR A 199 -14.92 11.02 -24.45
N THR A 200 -14.55 11.00 -23.15
CA THR A 200 -15.44 10.56 -22.06
C THR A 200 -15.62 11.68 -21.04
N PRO A 201 -16.68 12.50 -21.12
CA PRO A 201 -16.84 13.71 -20.30
C PRO A 201 -16.86 13.50 -18.80
N ARG A 202 -17.14 12.27 -18.35
CA ARG A 202 -17.15 11.91 -16.91
C ARG A 202 -15.79 11.53 -16.35
N TYR A 203 -14.80 11.22 -17.18
CA TYR A 203 -13.43 10.93 -16.75
C TYR A 203 -12.62 12.22 -16.65
N ARG A 204 -11.82 12.35 -15.60
CA ARG A 204 -10.87 13.46 -15.41
C ARG A 204 -9.57 12.92 -14.80
N TRP A 205 -8.46 13.16 -15.51
CA TRP A 205 -7.14 12.93 -14.96
C TRP A 205 -6.61 14.23 -14.34
N LEU A 206 -6.37 14.20 -13.01
CA LEU A 206 -5.99 15.39 -12.24
C LEU A 206 -4.47 15.56 -12.10
N GLY A 207 -3.68 14.62 -12.67
CA GLY A 207 -2.23 14.62 -12.51
C GLY A 207 -1.78 14.31 -11.07
N PRO A 208 -0.49 14.53 -10.77
CA PRO A 208 0.06 14.36 -9.44
C PRO A 208 -0.44 15.46 -8.50
N MET A 209 -0.77 15.05 -7.27
CA MET A 209 -1.18 15.99 -6.22
C MET A 209 -0.37 15.74 -4.93
N PRO A 210 -0.08 16.78 -4.12
CA PRO A 210 0.49 16.59 -2.79
C PRO A 210 -0.37 15.65 -1.94
N HIS A 211 0.27 14.78 -1.14
CA HIS A 211 -0.40 13.73 -0.36
C HIS A 211 -1.54 14.27 0.51
N ALA A 212 -1.32 15.38 1.22
CA ALA A 212 -2.37 15.99 2.05
C ALA A 212 -3.60 16.44 1.23
N GLN A 213 -3.38 17.01 0.04
CA GLN A 213 -4.46 17.41 -0.86
C GLN A 213 -5.19 16.20 -1.45
N THR A 214 -4.44 15.15 -1.83
CA THR A 214 -5.00 13.87 -2.29
C THR A 214 -5.94 13.28 -1.25
N ARG A 215 -5.53 13.22 0.03
CA ARG A 215 -6.38 12.72 1.12
C ARG A 215 -7.63 13.58 1.34
N GLN A 216 -7.53 14.92 1.24
CA GLN A 216 -8.70 15.79 1.34
C GLN A 216 -9.64 15.62 0.13
N ARG A 217 -9.10 15.32 -1.05
CA ARG A 217 -9.90 14.99 -2.23
C ARG A 217 -10.60 13.65 -2.07
N LEU A 218 -9.87 12.61 -1.69
CA LEU A 218 -10.38 11.27 -1.39
C LEU A 218 -11.58 11.34 -0.42
N LYS A 219 -11.42 12.02 0.71
CA LYS A 219 -12.47 12.19 1.73
C LYS A 219 -13.78 12.76 1.18
N ARG A 220 -13.72 13.47 0.06
CA ARG A 220 -14.91 14.08 -0.59
C ARG A 220 -15.54 13.16 -1.63
N CYS A 221 -14.89 12.08 -2.01
CA CYS A 221 -15.42 11.11 -2.96
C CYS A 221 -16.46 10.20 -2.30
N HIS A 222 -17.36 9.69 -3.12
CA HIS A 222 -18.38 8.73 -2.70
C HIS A 222 -17.75 7.35 -2.45
N ALA A 223 -16.86 6.93 -3.37
CA ALA A 223 -16.07 5.72 -3.24
C ALA A 223 -14.67 5.90 -3.86
N MET A 224 -13.74 5.03 -3.48
CA MET A 224 -12.40 4.92 -4.06
C MET A 224 -12.28 3.60 -4.80
N VAL A 225 -11.72 3.62 -6.01
CA VAL A 225 -11.42 2.44 -6.83
C VAL A 225 -9.94 2.11 -6.73
N ILE A 226 -9.64 0.83 -6.55
CA ILE A 226 -8.31 0.25 -6.76
C ILE A 226 -8.43 -0.91 -7.73
N ALA A 227 -7.84 -0.75 -8.94
CA ALA A 227 -7.94 -1.70 -10.04
C ALA A 227 -6.68 -2.57 -10.20
N SER A 228 -5.72 -2.44 -9.31
CA SER A 228 -4.38 -3.02 -9.41
C SER A 228 -4.40 -4.53 -9.68
N HIS A 229 -3.40 -4.99 -10.44
CA HIS A 229 -3.10 -6.42 -10.62
C HIS A 229 -2.21 -6.98 -9.51
N MET A 230 -1.52 -6.11 -8.75
CA MET A 230 -0.57 -6.52 -7.72
C MET A 230 -0.45 -5.44 -6.64
N GLU A 231 -0.59 -5.85 -5.36
CA GLU A 231 -0.42 -5.00 -4.18
C GLU A 231 0.16 -5.81 -3.01
N GLY A 232 1.11 -5.22 -2.29
CA GLY A 232 1.59 -5.79 -1.02
C GLY A 232 0.73 -5.33 0.16
N GLY A 233 0.74 -4.00 0.39
CA GLY A 233 -0.14 -3.30 1.32
C GLY A 233 -0.50 -1.97 0.70
N ALA A 234 -1.75 -1.83 0.24
CA ALA A 234 -2.18 -0.67 -0.52
C ALA A 234 -2.49 0.52 0.41
N ASN A 235 -1.55 1.45 0.57
CA ASN A 235 -1.76 2.66 1.39
C ASN A 235 -3.06 3.39 1.04
N VAL A 236 -3.47 3.39 -0.23
CA VAL A 236 -4.71 4.04 -0.67
C VAL A 236 -5.97 3.38 -0.10
N ILE A 237 -5.97 2.06 0.13
CA ILE A 237 -7.05 1.36 0.85
C ILE A 237 -7.10 1.84 2.30
N ILE A 238 -5.94 1.90 2.97
CA ILE A 238 -5.82 2.39 4.35
C ILE A 238 -6.38 3.81 4.45
N GLU A 239 -5.97 4.68 3.54
CA GLU A 239 -6.40 6.07 3.49
C GLU A 239 -7.91 6.22 3.24
N ALA A 240 -8.48 5.39 2.37
CA ALA A 240 -9.92 5.38 2.12
C ALA A 240 -10.70 4.91 3.36
N VAL A 241 -10.33 3.78 3.92
CA VAL A 241 -10.96 3.19 5.11
C VAL A 241 -10.89 4.14 6.30
N THR A 242 -9.70 4.70 6.60
CA THR A 242 -9.51 5.66 7.71
C THR A 242 -10.11 7.04 7.46
N SER A 243 -10.62 7.30 6.26
CA SER A 243 -11.38 8.51 5.91
C SER A 243 -12.89 8.25 5.77
N GLY A 244 -13.35 7.02 6.05
CA GLY A 244 -14.76 6.63 5.94
C GLY A 244 -15.27 6.53 4.49
N VAL A 245 -14.38 6.32 3.52
CA VAL A 245 -14.71 6.18 2.10
C VAL A 245 -14.67 4.70 1.72
N PRO A 246 -15.75 4.11 1.18
CA PRO A 246 -15.78 2.73 0.77
C PRO A 246 -14.87 2.48 -0.44
N VAL A 247 -14.36 1.27 -0.55
CA VAL A 247 -13.41 0.86 -1.58
C VAL A 247 -14.08 -0.09 -2.57
N LEU A 248 -13.89 0.13 -3.86
CA LEU A 248 -14.22 -0.82 -4.93
C LEU A 248 -12.91 -1.40 -5.43
N ALA A 249 -12.65 -2.68 -5.19
CA ALA A 249 -11.33 -3.26 -5.34
C ALA A 249 -11.31 -4.43 -6.34
N SER A 250 -10.26 -4.50 -7.17
CA SER A 250 -9.94 -5.72 -7.89
C SER A 250 -9.72 -6.88 -6.90
N ARG A 251 -10.26 -8.07 -7.19
CA ARG A 251 -10.13 -9.24 -6.32
C ARG A 251 -8.76 -9.89 -6.55
N ILE A 252 -7.76 -9.38 -5.87
CA ILE A 252 -6.39 -9.91 -5.81
C ILE A 252 -5.99 -10.12 -4.35
N ASP A 253 -5.05 -11.01 -4.09
CA ASP A 253 -4.63 -11.38 -2.73
C ASP A 253 -4.30 -10.17 -1.87
N GLY A 254 -3.54 -9.18 -2.41
CA GLY A 254 -3.19 -7.97 -1.68
C GLY A 254 -4.38 -7.16 -1.21
N ASN A 255 -5.41 -7.01 -2.04
CA ASN A 255 -6.64 -6.30 -1.69
C ASN A 255 -7.52 -7.12 -0.74
N VAL A 256 -7.57 -8.45 -0.97
CA VAL A 256 -8.33 -9.38 -0.11
C VAL A 256 -7.76 -9.41 1.31
N GLY A 257 -6.44 -9.46 1.46
CA GLY A 257 -5.79 -9.40 2.77
C GLY A 257 -6.04 -8.09 3.52
N MET A 258 -6.28 -6.99 2.80
CA MET A 258 -6.60 -5.69 3.39
C MET A 258 -8.08 -5.56 3.78
N LEU A 259 -8.99 -5.99 2.91
CA LEU A 259 -10.43 -5.75 3.03
C LEU A 259 -11.22 -6.95 3.59
N GLY A 260 -10.61 -8.15 3.58
CA GLY A 260 -11.24 -9.41 4.01
C GLY A 260 -11.87 -10.20 2.87
N GLN A 261 -11.99 -11.52 3.06
CA GLN A 261 -12.49 -12.46 2.03
C GLN A 261 -13.92 -12.15 1.59
N ASP A 262 -14.78 -11.76 2.54
CA ASP A 262 -16.23 -11.57 2.35
C ASP A 262 -16.61 -10.11 2.05
N TYR A 263 -15.62 -9.28 1.67
CA TYR A 263 -15.89 -7.90 1.33
C TYR A 263 -16.73 -7.81 0.04
N ALA A 264 -17.86 -7.08 0.09
CA ALA A 264 -18.83 -7.02 -1.01
C ALA A 264 -18.41 -6.12 -2.18
N GLY A 265 -17.38 -5.30 -2.02
CA GLY A 265 -16.92 -4.31 -3.01
C GLY A 265 -15.87 -4.84 -3.99
N TYR A 266 -15.77 -6.15 -4.23
CA TYR A 266 -14.83 -6.71 -5.19
C TYR A 266 -15.39 -6.80 -6.60
N PHE A 267 -14.48 -6.64 -7.58
CA PHE A 267 -14.71 -6.97 -9.00
C PHE A 267 -13.52 -7.80 -9.54
N PRO A 268 -13.69 -8.60 -10.60
CA PRO A 268 -12.61 -9.32 -11.24
C PRO A 268 -11.55 -8.36 -11.79
N ALA A 269 -10.26 -8.63 -11.53
CA ALA A 269 -9.16 -7.79 -12.04
C ALA A 269 -9.23 -7.68 -13.57
N GLY A 270 -9.08 -6.48 -14.12
CA GLY A 270 -9.16 -6.20 -15.55
C GLY A 270 -10.58 -6.08 -16.13
N ASP A 271 -11.64 -6.43 -15.37
CA ASP A 271 -13.02 -6.37 -15.85
C ASP A 271 -13.64 -4.97 -15.65
N ALA A 272 -13.53 -4.15 -16.69
CA ALA A 272 -14.11 -2.80 -16.72
C ALA A 272 -15.65 -2.80 -16.66
N GLY A 273 -16.30 -3.83 -17.21
CA GLY A 273 -17.76 -3.97 -17.17
C GLY A 273 -18.28 -4.25 -15.77
N ALA A 274 -17.62 -5.19 -15.05
CA ALA A 274 -17.94 -5.46 -13.66
C ALA A 274 -17.69 -4.24 -12.77
N LEU A 275 -16.58 -3.52 -12.99
CA LEU A 275 -16.28 -2.29 -12.27
C LEU A 275 -17.35 -1.21 -12.53
N ALA A 276 -17.77 -0.99 -13.78
CA ALA A 276 -18.81 -0.02 -14.11
C ALA A 276 -20.11 -0.32 -13.38
N ARG A 277 -20.59 -1.58 -13.44
CA ARG A 277 -21.80 -2.03 -12.71
C ARG A 277 -21.67 -1.83 -11.19
N LEU A 278 -20.51 -2.14 -10.64
CA LEU A 278 -20.24 -1.98 -9.21
C LEU A 278 -20.27 -0.51 -8.77
N ILE A 279 -19.69 0.39 -9.57
CA ILE A 279 -19.73 1.84 -9.36
C ILE A 279 -21.18 2.34 -9.39
N GLU A 280 -21.96 1.96 -10.40
CA GLU A 280 -23.36 2.36 -10.52
C GLU A 280 -24.21 1.85 -9.37
N ARG A 281 -24.00 0.59 -8.96
CA ARG A 281 -24.68 0.01 -7.80
C ARG A 281 -24.30 0.76 -6.51
N CYS A 282 -23.04 1.03 -6.28
CA CYS A 282 -22.59 1.77 -5.10
C CYS A 282 -23.21 3.16 -5.01
N ALA A 283 -23.44 3.81 -6.15
CA ALA A 283 -24.04 5.14 -6.21
C ALA A 283 -25.59 5.16 -6.13
N ALA A 284 -26.25 4.08 -6.53
CA ALA A 284 -27.72 4.01 -6.64
C ALA A 284 -28.37 3.24 -5.49
N ASP A 285 -27.68 2.26 -4.90
CA ASP A 285 -28.18 1.38 -3.85
C ASP A 285 -27.62 1.81 -2.48
N ALA A 286 -28.42 2.56 -1.72
CA ALA A 286 -28.02 3.06 -0.40
C ALA A 286 -27.74 1.94 0.62
N ALA A 287 -28.42 0.78 0.50
CA ALA A 287 -28.17 -0.36 1.37
C ALA A 287 -26.82 -1.00 1.07
N PHE A 288 -26.45 -1.10 -0.19
CA PHE A 288 -25.14 -1.58 -0.62
C PHE A 288 -24.00 -0.62 -0.23
N ASP A 289 -24.16 0.69 -0.44
CA ASP A 289 -23.18 1.69 0.04
C ASP A 289 -22.98 1.59 1.55
N ALA A 290 -24.07 1.48 2.33
CA ALA A 290 -24.00 1.32 3.77
C ALA A 290 -23.30 0.00 4.19
N LEU A 291 -23.52 -1.10 3.45
CA LEU A 291 -22.80 -2.37 3.67
C LEU A 291 -21.30 -2.19 3.48
N LEU A 292 -20.87 -1.60 2.35
CA LEU A 292 -19.45 -1.36 2.07
C LEU A 292 -18.78 -0.50 3.15
N ARG A 293 -19.46 0.57 3.59
CA ARG A 293 -18.97 1.44 4.66
C ARG A 293 -18.81 0.70 5.98
N ARG A 294 -19.77 -0.16 6.36
CA ARG A 294 -19.66 -0.98 7.58
C ARG A 294 -18.49 -1.97 7.49
N GLN A 295 -18.33 -2.65 6.36
CA GLN A 295 -17.24 -3.60 6.16
C GLN A 295 -15.87 -2.89 6.18
N CYS A 296 -15.73 -1.73 5.54
CA CYS A 296 -14.52 -0.91 5.63
C CYS A 296 -14.25 -0.44 7.07
N ALA A 297 -15.27 0.04 7.79
CA ALA A 297 -15.14 0.50 9.16
C ALA A 297 -14.69 -0.63 10.12
N ALA A 298 -15.11 -1.87 9.89
CA ALA A 298 -14.66 -3.04 10.66
C ALA A 298 -13.15 -3.32 10.49
N ARG A 299 -12.55 -2.92 9.36
CA ARG A 299 -11.10 -3.06 9.11
C ARG A 299 -10.28 -1.88 9.64
N ALA A 300 -10.90 -0.73 9.92
CA ALA A 300 -10.21 0.50 10.32
C ALA A 300 -9.28 0.34 11.54
N PRO A 301 -9.60 -0.45 12.60
CA PRO A 301 -8.70 -0.67 13.73
C PRO A 301 -7.34 -1.26 13.34
N LEU A 302 -7.27 -2.11 12.31
CA LEU A 302 -6.03 -2.69 11.81
C LEU A 302 -5.07 -1.62 11.25
N PHE A 303 -5.62 -0.52 10.77
CA PHE A 303 -4.90 0.58 10.12
C PHE A 303 -4.65 1.76 11.05
N ALA A 304 -4.83 1.57 12.35
CA ALA A 304 -4.57 2.61 13.36
C ALA A 304 -3.07 2.78 13.58
N PRO A 305 -2.54 4.04 13.65
CA PRO A 305 -1.11 4.27 13.90
C PRO A 305 -0.57 3.59 15.15
N GLY A 306 -1.36 3.51 16.23
CA GLY A 306 -0.97 2.81 17.45
C GLY A 306 -0.81 1.30 17.26
N ALA A 307 -1.63 0.66 16.43
CA ALA A 307 -1.53 -0.77 16.14
C ALA A 307 -0.24 -1.08 15.34
N GLU A 308 0.06 -0.29 14.28
CA GLU A 308 1.31 -0.44 13.52
C GLU A 308 2.54 -0.19 14.41
N GLN A 309 2.50 0.86 15.24
CA GLN A 309 3.59 1.19 16.14
C GLN A 309 3.85 0.09 17.18
N ALA A 310 2.81 -0.50 17.77
CA ALA A 310 2.94 -1.60 18.72
C ALA A 310 3.53 -2.84 18.07
N ALA A 311 2.99 -3.28 16.93
CA ALA A 311 3.50 -4.44 16.20
C ALA A 311 4.96 -4.26 15.74
N LEU A 312 5.34 -3.04 15.33
CA LEU A 312 6.72 -2.73 14.98
C LEU A 312 7.64 -2.73 16.20
N ALA A 313 7.18 -2.21 17.33
CA ALA A 313 7.96 -2.23 18.59
C ALA A 313 8.19 -3.65 19.05
N ASP A 314 7.17 -4.52 19.02
CA ASP A 314 7.28 -5.94 19.37
C ASP A 314 8.28 -6.68 18.46
N LEU A 315 8.25 -6.43 17.14
CA LEU A 315 9.24 -6.98 16.20
C LEU A 315 10.66 -6.59 16.60
N VAL A 316 10.89 -5.29 16.82
CA VAL A 316 12.22 -4.76 17.13
C VAL A 316 12.71 -5.27 18.50
N ASP A 317 11.86 -5.25 19.51
CA ASP A 317 12.19 -5.73 20.87
C ASP A 317 12.54 -7.23 20.86
N ASN A 318 11.85 -8.05 20.06
CA ASN A 318 12.13 -9.47 19.92
C ASN A 318 13.47 -9.72 19.24
N LEU A 319 13.81 -8.96 18.19
CA LEU A 319 15.06 -9.11 17.44
C LEU A 319 16.29 -8.59 18.21
N LEU A 320 16.11 -7.61 19.09
CA LEU A 320 17.19 -7.00 19.87
C LEU A 320 17.37 -7.64 21.26
N ARG A 321 16.52 -8.61 21.64
CA ARG A 321 16.75 -9.39 22.87
C ARG A 321 18.00 -10.24 22.73
N PRO A 322 18.90 -10.24 23.74
CA PRO A 322 20.00 -11.19 23.76
C PRO A 322 19.44 -12.61 23.67
N HIS A 323 19.96 -13.41 22.76
CA HIS A 323 19.71 -14.84 22.77
C HIS A 323 20.39 -15.40 24.01
N SER A 324 19.59 -15.86 24.99
CA SER A 324 20.06 -16.52 26.23
C SER A 324 20.59 -17.92 25.92
#